data_6a5bdbc15d8e8a38edd4937169bcde62
#
_entry.id   6a5bdbc15d8e8a38edd4937169bcde62
#
_cell.length_a   1.000
_cell.length_b   1.000
_cell.length_c   1.000
_cell.angle_alpha   90.00
_cell.angle_beta   90.00
_cell.angle_gamma   90.00
#
_symmetry.space_group_name_H-M   'P 1'
#
loop_
_entity.id
_entity.type
_entity.pdbx_description
1 polymer ?
#
loop_
_entity_poly.entity_id
_entity_poly.type
_entity_poly.pdbx_seq_one_letter_code
_entity_poly.pdbx_strand_id
1 'polypeptide(L)'
;MEVLKVSAQSNPKAVAGALAAVFRQYGKAEVQAVGAGAVNQAVKAIAIARGFIAPNGIDLVMIPAFTEINIDGETRTAIRFIVEPR
;
A
#
# COMPACT_ATOMS: atom_id res chain seq x y z
N MET A 1 -5.86 -0.33 12.47
CA MET A 1 -5.56 0.22 11.13
C MET A 1 -5.75 -0.87 10.10
N GLU A 2 -6.35 -0.51 8.99
CA GLU A 2 -6.65 -1.46 7.93
C GLU A 2 -5.44 -1.68 7.03
N VAL A 3 -5.18 -2.95 6.69
CA VAL A 3 -4.11 -3.32 5.75
C VAL A 3 -4.74 -3.55 4.37
N LEU A 4 -4.25 -2.83 3.37
CA LEU A 4 -4.70 -2.99 1.99
C LEU A 4 -3.89 -4.09 1.32
N LYS A 5 -4.57 -5.13 0.85
CA LYS A 5 -3.92 -6.24 0.14
C LYS A 5 -4.01 -6.00 -1.35
N VAL A 6 -2.87 -6.07 -2.04
CA VAL A 6 -2.77 -5.78 -3.46
C VAL A 6 -2.31 -7.02 -4.20
N SER A 7 -2.94 -7.30 -5.33
CA SER A 7 -2.56 -8.39 -6.22
C SER A 7 -2.01 -7.85 -7.54
N ALA A 8 -1.46 -8.74 -8.35
CA ALA A 8 -0.97 -8.38 -9.68
C ALA A 8 -2.09 -7.83 -10.59
N GLN A 9 -3.36 -8.21 -10.32
CA GLN A 9 -4.52 -7.75 -11.07
C GLN A 9 -5.20 -6.52 -10.47
N SER A 10 -4.74 -6.03 -9.33
CA SER A 10 -5.34 -4.85 -8.70
C SER A 10 -5.16 -3.62 -9.58
N ASN A 11 -6.19 -2.78 -9.64
CA ASN A 11 -6.13 -1.52 -10.35
C ASN A 11 -5.44 -0.49 -9.46
N PRO A 12 -4.27 0.05 -9.87
CA PRO A 12 -3.50 0.97 -9.01
C PRO A 12 -4.27 2.23 -8.63
N LYS A 13 -5.09 2.76 -9.54
CA LYS A 13 -5.86 3.98 -9.26
C LYS A 13 -6.94 3.72 -8.21
N ALA A 14 -7.61 2.57 -8.29
CA ALA A 14 -8.62 2.20 -7.30
C ALA A 14 -7.98 1.95 -5.93
N VAL A 15 -6.83 1.28 -5.90
CA VAL A 15 -6.07 1.06 -4.67
C VAL A 15 -5.61 2.39 -4.08
N ALA A 16 -5.15 3.32 -4.93
CA ALA A 16 -4.73 4.65 -4.49
C ALA A 16 -5.87 5.42 -3.80
N GLY A 17 -7.07 5.33 -4.34
CA GLY A 17 -8.25 5.95 -3.72
C GLY A 17 -8.54 5.37 -2.34
N ALA A 18 -8.51 4.04 -2.22
CA ALA A 18 -8.70 3.37 -0.95
C ALA A 18 -7.60 3.72 0.04
N LEU A 19 -6.35 3.76 -0.42
CA LEU A 19 -5.20 4.13 0.39
C LEU A 19 -5.33 5.56 0.93
N ALA A 20 -5.72 6.49 0.08
CA ALA A 20 -5.92 7.89 0.50
C ALA A 20 -7.01 7.99 1.57
N ALA A 21 -8.10 7.24 1.44
CA ALA A 21 -9.17 7.22 2.42
C ALA A 21 -8.70 6.70 3.78
N VAL A 22 -7.95 5.59 3.78
CA VAL A 22 -7.38 5.03 5.02
C VAL A 22 -6.41 6.02 5.65
N PHE A 23 -5.55 6.63 4.85
CA PHE A 23 -4.59 7.60 5.34
C PHE A 23 -5.28 8.82 5.96
N ARG A 24 -6.32 9.34 5.33
CA ARG A 24 -7.08 10.49 5.86
C ARG A 24 -7.74 10.16 7.19
N GLN A 25 -8.15 8.92 7.37
CA GLN A 25 -8.81 8.49 8.60
C GLN A 25 -7.82 8.24 9.75
N TYR A 26 -6.67 7.62 9.46
CA TYR A 26 -5.75 7.14 10.50
C TYR A 26 -4.41 7.87 10.55
N GLY A 27 -4.08 8.68 9.55
CA GLY A 27 -2.79 9.37 9.46
C GLY A 27 -1.64 8.49 9.01
N LYS A 28 -1.90 7.24 8.69
CA LYS A 28 -0.95 6.27 8.15
C LYS A 28 -1.73 5.13 7.52
N ALA A 29 -1.05 4.31 6.74
CA ALA A 29 -1.66 3.15 6.10
C ALA A 29 -0.59 2.08 5.87
N GLU A 30 -1.03 0.86 5.60
CA GLU A 30 -0.14 -0.23 5.25
C GLU A 30 -0.69 -0.94 4.01
N VAL A 31 0.22 -1.24 3.07
CA VAL A 31 -0.11 -1.98 1.86
C VAL A 31 0.72 -3.24 1.85
N GLN A 32 0.11 -4.38 1.52
CA GLN A 32 0.77 -5.67 1.52
C GLN A 32 0.68 -6.29 0.12
N ALA A 33 1.80 -6.82 -0.36
CA ALA A 33 1.88 -7.41 -1.69
C ALA A 33 2.74 -8.66 -1.70
N VAL A 34 2.28 -9.70 -2.41
CA VAL A 34 3.00 -10.94 -2.62
C VAL A 34 3.33 -11.09 -4.10
N GLY A 35 4.61 -11.21 -4.41
CA GLY A 35 5.08 -11.38 -5.78
C GLY A 35 5.34 -10.08 -6.51
N ALA A 36 6.16 -10.15 -7.56
CA ALA A 36 6.65 -8.99 -8.29
C ALA A 36 5.53 -8.16 -8.92
N GLY A 37 4.52 -8.81 -9.50
CA GLY A 37 3.39 -8.11 -10.11
C GLY A 37 2.59 -7.31 -9.11
N ALA A 38 2.33 -7.90 -7.92
CA ALA A 38 1.61 -7.22 -6.86
C ALA A 38 2.42 -6.04 -6.31
N VAL A 39 3.73 -6.22 -6.12
CA VAL A 39 4.64 -5.16 -5.66
C VAL A 39 4.61 -3.99 -6.65
N ASN A 40 4.67 -4.28 -7.95
CA ASN A 40 4.62 -3.24 -8.97
C ASN A 40 3.31 -2.43 -8.89
N GLN A 41 2.18 -3.11 -8.73
CA GLN A 41 0.89 -2.42 -8.61
C GLN A 41 0.80 -1.62 -7.32
N ALA A 42 1.35 -2.12 -6.21
CA ALA A 42 1.38 -1.42 -4.94
C ALA A 42 2.20 -0.12 -5.04
N VAL A 43 3.39 -0.18 -5.65
CA VAL A 43 4.23 1.01 -5.83
C VAL A 43 3.52 2.07 -6.67
N LYS A 44 2.88 1.65 -7.76
CA LYS A 44 2.11 2.57 -8.61
C LYS A 44 0.97 3.21 -7.83
N ALA A 45 0.24 2.42 -7.04
CA ALA A 45 -0.87 2.92 -6.23
C ALA A 45 -0.40 3.98 -5.22
N ILE A 46 0.73 3.73 -4.57
CA ILE A 46 1.30 4.68 -3.61
C ILE A 46 1.72 5.97 -4.32
N ALA A 47 2.33 5.85 -5.49
CA ALA A 47 2.73 7.01 -6.29
C ALA A 47 1.51 7.87 -6.68
N ILE A 48 0.40 7.23 -7.05
CA ILE A 48 -0.84 7.93 -7.37
C ILE A 48 -1.44 8.58 -6.12
N ALA A 49 -1.45 7.86 -5.00
CA ALA A 49 -1.99 8.35 -3.72
C ALA A 49 -1.26 9.60 -3.24
N ARG A 50 0.03 9.73 -3.50
CA ARG A 50 0.79 10.95 -3.20
C ARG A 50 0.12 12.17 -3.84
N GLY A 51 -0.31 12.05 -5.11
CA GLY A 51 -1.00 13.12 -5.81
C GLY A 51 -2.34 13.46 -5.19
N PHE A 52 -3.05 12.50 -4.61
CA PHE A 52 -4.33 12.74 -3.93
C PHE A 52 -4.15 13.47 -2.60
N ILE A 53 -3.04 13.23 -1.93
CA ILE A 53 -2.79 13.75 -0.56
C ILE A 53 -1.97 15.05 -0.58
N ALA A 54 -1.15 15.27 -1.61
CA ALA A 54 -0.30 16.45 -1.71
C ALA A 54 -1.05 17.79 -1.57
N PRO A 55 -2.28 17.94 -2.11
CA PRO A 55 -3.03 19.20 -1.91
C PRO A 55 -3.32 19.52 -0.44
N ASN A 56 -3.26 18.55 0.45
CA ASN A 56 -3.41 18.75 1.89
C ASN A 56 -2.09 19.20 2.57
N GLY A 57 -1.03 19.44 1.80
CA GLY A 57 0.25 19.84 2.34
C GLY A 57 1.06 18.69 2.94
N ILE A 58 0.71 17.45 2.61
CA ILE A 58 1.36 16.27 3.18
C ILE A 58 2.18 15.56 2.11
N ASP A 59 3.43 15.26 2.43
CA ASP A 59 4.32 14.48 1.58
C ASP A 59 4.30 13.03 2.06
N LEU A 60 3.62 12.16 1.30
CA LEU A 60 3.57 10.73 1.64
C LEU A 60 4.87 10.07 1.24
N VAL A 61 5.38 9.24 2.15
CA VAL A 61 6.50 8.34 1.87
C VAL A 61 6.11 6.92 2.22
N MET A 62 6.85 5.96 1.73
CA MET A 62 6.62 4.57 2.09
C MET A 62 7.93 3.91 2.47
N ILE A 63 7.84 3.00 3.44
CA ILE A 63 8.97 2.22 3.92
C ILE A 63 8.66 0.76 3.61
N PRO A 64 9.42 0.11 2.71
CA PRO A 64 9.20 -1.31 2.44
C PRO A 64 9.82 -2.15 3.55
N ALA A 65 9.14 -3.23 3.90
CA ALA A 65 9.63 -4.19 4.87
C ALA A 65 9.15 -5.58 4.49
N PHE A 66 9.91 -6.60 4.85
CA PHE A 66 9.45 -7.97 4.66
C PHE A 66 8.44 -8.32 5.74
N THR A 67 7.51 -9.18 5.39
CA THR A 67 6.58 -9.79 6.32
C THR A 67 6.27 -11.20 5.84
N GLU A 68 5.75 -12.03 6.73
CA GLU A 68 5.30 -13.36 6.37
C GLU A 68 3.79 -13.42 6.49
N ILE A 69 3.16 -14.08 5.52
CA ILE A 69 1.72 -14.30 5.52
C ILE A 69 1.45 -15.77 5.32
N ASN A 70 0.27 -16.22 5.76
CA ASN A 70 -0.18 -17.58 5.55
C ASN A 70 -1.26 -17.58 4.48
N ILE A 71 -1.03 -18.36 3.41
CA ILE A 71 -2.00 -18.55 2.34
C ILE A 71 -2.24 -20.06 2.22
N ASP A 72 -3.47 -20.49 2.51
CA ASP A 72 -3.88 -21.89 2.42
C ASP A 72 -2.93 -22.84 3.17
N GLY A 73 -2.50 -22.46 4.37
CA GLY A 73 -1.60 -23.25 5.19
C GLY A 73 -0.13 -23.12 4.84
N GLU A 74 0.22 -22.40 3.79
CA GLU A 74 1.61 -22.13 3.41
C GLU A 74 2.06 -20.75 3.86
N THR A 75 3.26 -20.69 4.44
CA THR A 75 3.89 -19.42 4.78
C THR A 75 4.55 -18.84 3.54
N ARG A 76 4.21 -17.62 3.19
CA ARG A 76 4.76 -16.91 2.04
C ARG A 76 5.40 -15.61 2.51
N THR A 77 6.53 -15.28 1.90
CA THR A 77 7.16 -13.98 2.12
C THR A 77 6.42 -12.93 1.31
N ALA A 78 6.06 -11.85 1.98
CA ALA A 78 5.40 -10.70 1.36
C ALA A 78 6.21 -9.44 1.63
N ILE A 79 5.88 -8.39 0.91
CA ILE A 79 6.39 -7.05 1.20
C ILE A 79 5.23 -6.22 1.71
N ARG A 80 5.44 -5.56 2.85
CA ARG A 80 4.53 -4.55 3.33
C ARG A 80 5.17 -3.18 3.12
N PHE A 81 4.35 -2.24 2.69
CA PHE A 81 4.75 -0.85 2.54
C PHE A 81 4.08 -0.05 3.64
N ILE A 82 4.87 0.53 4.52
CA ILE A 82 4.38 1.39 5.58
C ILE A 82 4.29 2.79 5.01
N VAL A 83 3.08 3.30 4.85
CA VAL A 83 2.81 4.60 4.24
C VAL A 83 2.52 5.61 5.33
N GLU A 84 3.31 6.66 5.38
CA GLU A 84 3.23 7.66 6.44
C GLU A 84 3.64 9.03 5.92
N PRO A 85 3.35 10.12 6.64
CA PRO A 85 3.83 11.44 6.25
C PRO A 85 5.32 11.55 6.52
N ARG A 86 6.00 12.23 5.63
CA ARG A 86 7.43 12.52 5.83
C ARG A 86 7.61 13.40 7.07
#